data_87e69fefeecc8a0a13e45b3a9943063b
#
_entry.id   87e69fefeecc8a0a13e45b3a9943063b
#
_cell.length_a   1.000
_cell.length_b   1.000
_cell.length_c   1.000
_cell.angle_alpha   90.00
_cell.angle_beta   90.00
_cell.angle_gamma   90.00
#
_symmetry.space_group_name_H-M   'P 1'
#
loop_
_entity.id
_entity.type
_entity.pdbx_description
1 polymer ?
#
loop_
_entity_poly.entity_id
_entity_poly.type
_entity_poly.pdbx_seq_one_letter_code
_entity_poly.pdbx_strand_id
1 'polypeptide(L)'
;MKYLLLSLFAGVFSLYVHGVDNLRLPDVRSVGMGGNVATQSILFNPALIVDKEKKSIHLEYFNRYMLKELGTMSGSFYYPNQLLSAGVDISVFGFDKYREMMVRVLGGKRLGDQWALGLGVHYSFLQTDLLENTRSRLSTDLGITFSPIDKLLIGMLIMNFPSVYIGDKD
;
A
#
# COMPACT_ATOMS: atom_id res chain seq x y z
N MET A 1 -31.01 -6.57 -20.64
CA MET A 1 -30.09 -7.33 -19.79
C MET A 1 -28.63 -6.90 -19.90
N LYS A 2 -28.02 -6.70 -21.08
CA LYS A 2 -26.61 -6.25 -21.21
C LYS A 2 -26.29 -4.94 -20.48
N TYR A 3 -27.16 -3.94 -20.54
CA TYR A 3 -26.94 -2.63 -19.91
C TYR A 3 -27.14 -2.65 -18.38
N LEU A 4 -27.96 -3.58 -17.87
CA LEU A 4 -28.15 -3.75 -16.42
C LEU A 4 -26.92 -4.34 -15.75
N LEU A 5 -26.25 -5.29 -16.40
CA LEU A 5 -24.98 -5.85 -15.94
C LEU A 5 -23.85 -4.80 -16.00
N LEU A 6 -23.81 -3.96 -17.02
CA LEU A 6 -22.82 -2.89 -17.15
C LEU A 6 -23.01 -1.81 -16.09
N SER A 7 -24.26 -1.43 -15.78
CA SER A 7 -24.55 -0.46 -14.71
C SER A 7 -24.29 -1.02 -13.31
N LEU A 8 -24.52 -2.31 -13.09
CA LEU A 8 -24.17 -2.99 -11.84
C LEU A 8 -22.65 -3.05 -11.66
N PHE A 9 -21.90 -3.33 -12.74
CA PHE A 9 -20.45 -3.36 -12.73
C PHE A 9 -19.84 -1.96 -12.50
N ALA A 10 -20.40 -0.92 -13.12
CA ALA A 10 -20.00 0.47 -12.89
C ALA A 10 -20.35 0.96 -11.47
N GLY A 11 -21.48 0.50 -10.90
CA GLY A 11 -21.91 0.86 -9.54
C GLY A 11 -21.00 0.27 -8.45
N VAL A 12 -20.42 -0.92 -8.66
CA VAL A 12 -19.48 -1.54 -7.71
C VAL A 12 -18.13 -0.81 -7.66
N PHE A 13 -17.70 -0.18 -8.78
CA PHE A 13 -16.46 0.59 -8.82
C PHE A 13 -16.58 2.00 -8.25
N SER A 14 -17.79 2.52 -8.03
CA SER A 14 -18.01 3.92 -7.61
C SER A 14 -18.04 4.14 -6.10
N LEU A 15 -17.88 3.12 -5.27
CA LEU A 15 -18.21 3.19 -3.84
C LEU A 15 -17.08 3.66 -2.91
N TYR A 16 -15.88 3.96 -3.41
CA TYR A 16 -14.79 4.38 -2.53
C TYR A 16 -14.03 5.58 -3.10
N VAL A 17 -14.50 6.79 -2.77
CA VAL A 17 -13.64 7.98 -2.79
C VAL A 17 -12.81 7.94 -1.50
N HIS A 18 -11.57 7.50 -1.59
CA HIS A 18 -10.63 7.59 -0.49
C HIS A 18 -9.96 8.96 -0.54
N GLY A 19 -9.87 9.61 0.62
CA GLY A 19 -9.03 10.78 0.78
C GLY A 19 -7.58 10.46 0.41
N VAL A 20 -6.79 11.50 0.18
CA VAL A 20 -5.36 11.36 -0.15
C VAL A 20 -4.66 10.59 0.95
N ASP A 21 -4.08 9.43 0.63
CA ASP A 21 -3.19 8.70 1.53
C ASP A 21 -1.81 9.35 1.45
N ASN A 22 -1.42 10.04 2.53
CA ASN A 22 -0.13 10.72 2.62
C ASN A 22 1.02 9.79 2.96
N LEU A 23 0.73 8.62 3.51
CA LEU A 23 1.71 7.66 4.01
C LEU A 23 2.16 6.67 2.95
N ARG A 24 1.31 6.40 1.96
CA ARG A 24 1.64 5.50 0.85
C ARG A 24 2.04 6.31 -0.36
N LEU A 25 3.33 6.29 -0.63
CA LEU A 25 3.85 6.92 -1.83
C LEU A 25 3.85 5.89 -2.97
N PRO A 26 3.26 6.22 -4.12
CA PRO A 26 3.55 5.45 -5.31
C PRO A 26 5.03 5.66 -5.64
N ASP A 27 5.77 4.57 -5.77
CA ASP A 27 7.18 4.65 -6.14
C ASP A 27 7.35 5.38 -7.51
N VAL A 28 8.55 5.91 -7.73
CA VAL A 28 8.87 6.71 -8.93
C VAL A 28 8.53 5.96 -10.23
N ARG A 29 8.71 4.63 -10.23
CA ARG A 29 8.41 3.79 -11.38
C ARG A 29 6.91 3.71 -11.65
N SER A 30 6.08 3.50 -10.62
CA SER A 30 4.64 3.44 -10.79
C SER A 30 4.06 4.78 -11.25
N VAL A 31 4.60 5.91 -10.77
CA VAL A 31 4.23 7.25 -11.23
C VAL A 31 4.57 7.42 -12.71
N GLY A 32 5.79 7.04 -13.11
CA GLY A 32 6.24 7.11 -14.50
C GLY A 32 5.42 6.24 -15.46
N MET A 33 4.77 5.20 -14.96
CA MET A 33 3.88 4.29 -15.70
C MET A 33 2.40 4.65 -15.57
N GLY A 34 2.07 5.90 -15.28
CA GLY A 34 0.68 6.39 -15.21
C GLY A 34 -0.05 6.03 -13.91
N GLY A 35 0.68 5.78 -12.83
CA GLY A 35 0.09 5.48 -11.52
C GLY A 35 -0.40 4.03 -11.36
N ASN A 36 0.13 3.09 -12.14
CA ASN A 36 -0.21 1.68 -12.03
C ASN A 36 0.40 1.06 -10.77
N VAL A 37 -0.30 1.17 -9.65
CA VAL A 37 0.15 0.63 -8.36
C VAL A 37 -0.09 -0.87 -8.23
N ALA A 38 -1.06 -1.43 -8.93
CA ALA A 38 -1.44 -2.84 -8.81
C ALA A 38 -0.37 -3.81 -9.32
N THR A 39 0.43 -3.39 -10.31
CA THR A 39 1.47 -4.22 -10.91
C THR A 39 2.88 -3.64 -10.80
N GLN A 40 3.05 -2.46 -10.18
CA GLN A 40 4.34 -1.79 -10.13
C GLN A 40 4.80 -1.40 -8.73
N SER A 41 3.91 -1.32 -7.73
CA SER A 41 4.27 -0.84 -6.40
C SER A 41 4.02 -1.87 -5.30
N ILE A 42 5.09 -2.31 -4.63
CA ILE A 42 5.01 -3.20 -3.46
C ILE A 42 4.31 -2.50 -2.29
N LEU A 43 4.45 -1.18 -2.17
CA LEU A 43 3.77 -0.39 -1.14
C LEU A 43 2.25 -0.49 -1.23
N PHE A 44 1.71 -0.79 -2.40
CA PHE A 44 0.27 -1.01 -2.60
C PHE A 44 -0.07 -2.49 -2.71
N ASN A 45 0.62 -3.22 -3.59
CA ASN A 45 0.36 -4.64 -3.82
C ASN A 45 1.46 -5.52 -3.20
N PRO A 46 1.21 -6.14 -2.02
CA PRO A 46 2.21 -6.95 -1.35
C PRO A 46 2.61 -8.21 -2.12
N ALA A 47 1.81 -8.67 -3.10
CA ALA A 47 2.18 -9.82 -3.91
C ALA A 47 3.44 -9.58 -4.77
N LEU A 48 3.72 -8.32 -5.13
CA LEU A 48 4.90 -7.96 -5.93
C LEU A 48 6.25 -8.17 -5.22
N ILE A 49 6.24 -8.42 -3.91
CA ILE A 49 7.48 -8.69 -3.16
C ILE A 49 8.18 -9.97 -3.65
N VAL A 50 7.44 -10.91 -4.23
CA VAL A 50 8.00 -12.17 -4.75
C VAL A 50 8.90 -11.96 -5.98
N ASP A 51 8.78 -10.81 -6.65
CA ASP A 51 9.58 -10.47 -7.83
C ASP A 51 10.92 -9.82 -7.47
N LYS A 52 11.17 -9.60 -6.17
CA LYS A 52 12.49 -9.17 -5.71
C LYS A 52 13.46 -10.33 -5.71
N GLU A 53 14.57 -10.17 -6.42
CA GLU A 53 15.63 -11.19 -6.49
C GLU A 53 16.67 -11.06 -5.38
N LYS A 54 16.86 -9.84 -4.87
CA LYS A 54 17.89 -9.51 -3.88
C LYS A 54 17.30 -8.73 -2.71
N LYS A 55 17.96 -8.88 -1.55
CA LYS A 55 17.70 -8.00 -0.40
C LYS A 55 17.90 -6.57 -0.83
N SER A 56 16.97 -5.71 -0.49
CA SER A 56 17.00 -4.31 -0.92
C SER A 56 16.48 -3.38 0.17
N ILE A 57 17.08 -2.21 0.25
CA ILE A 57 16.62 -1.08 1.06
C ILE A 57 16.22 0.01 0.08
N HIS A 58 15.06 0.61 0.31
CA HIS A 58 14.56 1.74 -0.43
C HIS A 58 14.34 2.89 0.55
N LEU A 59 14.79 4.07 0.18
CA LEU A 59 14.54 5.30 0.92
C LEU A 59 13.92 6.28 -0.07
N GLU A 60 12.80 6.86 0.29
CA GLU A 60 12.06 7.77 -0.57
C GLU A 60 11.68 9.01 0.21
N TYR A 61 11.74 10.15 -0.48
CA TYR A 61 11.22 11.42 0.00
C TYR A 61 10.33 12.01 -1.07
N PHE A 62 9.15 12.40 -0.68
CA PHE A 62 8.17 13.00 -1.58
C PHE A 62 7.56 14.25 -0.96
N ASN A 63 7.58 15.35 -1.70
CA ASN A 63 6.97 16.60 -1.30
C ASN A 63 5.92 17.02 -2.33
N ARG A 64 4.68 16.59 -2.09
CA ARG A 64 3.55 16.83 -3.01
C ARG A 64 3.19 18.29 -3.12
N TYR A 65 3.36 19.04 -2.05
CA TYR A 65 2.83 20.41 -1.93
C TYR A 65 3.92 21.48 -2.00
N MET A 66 5.16 21.10 -2.27
CA MET A 66 6.34 22.00 -2.26
C MET A 66 6.56 22.71 -0.91
N LEU A 67 5.91 22.26 0.15
CA LEU A 67 6.06 22.75 1.53
C LEU A 67 6.85 21.72 2.32
N LYS A 68 7.91 22.12 3.00
CA LYS A 68 8.76 21.20 3.78
C LYS A 68 7.99 20.44 4.86
N GLU A 69 7.01 21.11 5.44
CA GLU A 69 6.15 20.61 6.50
C GLU A 69 5.21 19.49 6.01
N LEU A 70 4.95 19.41 4.72
CA LEU A 70 4.06 18.45 4.09
C LEU A 70 4.81 17.42 3.24
N GLY A 71 6.03 17.11 3.64
CA GLY A 71 6.84 16.06 3.04
C GLY A 71 6.53 14.69 3.66
N THR A 72 6.61 13.64 2.84
CA THR A 72 6.57 12.25 3.27
C THR A 72 7.95 11.63 3.12
N MET A 73 8.41 10.96 4.17
CA MET A 73 9.60 10.12 4.14
C MET A 73 9.18 8.67 4.29
N SER A 74 9.75 7.79 3.49
CA SER A 74 9.56 6.35 3.65
C SER A 74 10.85 5.58 3.56
N GLY A 75 10.91 4.48 4.31
CA GLY A 75 11.98 3.52 4.28
C GLY A 75 11.42 2.11 4.20
N SER A 76 11.95 1.30 3.30
CA SER A 76 11.50 -0.08 3.09
C SER A 76 12.70 -1.01 3.08
N PHE A 77 12.53 -2.19 3.68
CA PHE A 77 13.47 -3.29 3.60
C PHE A 77 12.76 -4.54 3.10
N TYR A 78 13.27 -5.15 2.03
CA TYR A 78 12.72 -6.36 1.44
C TYR A 78 13.72 -7.49 1.48
N TYR A 79 13.24 -8.64 1.94
CA TYR A 79 13.98 -9.89 2.07
C TYR A 79 13.33 -10.97 1.20
N PRO A 80 13.86 -11.21 -0.03
CA PRO A 80 13.38 -12.29 -0.87
C PRO A 80 13.77 -13.66 -0.28
N ASN A 81 12.83 -14.59 -0.37
CA ASN A 81 13.02 -15.98 0.06
C ASN A 81 12.11 -16.88 -0.78
N GLN A 82 12.58 -18.09 -1.12
CA GLN A 82 11.81 -19.04 -1.93
C GLN A 82 10.54 -19.54 -1.23
N LEU A 83 10.58 -19.66 0.10
CA LEU A 83 9.43 -20.12 0.86
C LEU A 83 8.40 -19.00 1.09
N LEU A 84 8.87 -17.83 1.53
CA LEU A 84 8.06 -16.66 1.81
C LEU A 84 8.95 -15.41 1.77
N SER A 85 8.76 -14.56 0.76
CA SER A 85 9.39 -13.24 0.74
C SER A 85 8.75 -12.34 1.79
N ALA A 86 9.55 -11.58 2.51
CA ALA A 86 9.07 -10.70 3.58
C ALA A 86 9.62 -9.28 3.45
N GLY A 87 8.93 -8.31 4.03
CA GLY A 87 9.37 -6.92 4.02
C GLY A 87 8.79 -6.11 5.18
N VAL A 88 9.43 -4.97 5.41
CA VAL A 88 9.00 -3.97 6.38
C VAL A 88 9.06 -2.61 5.70
N ASP A 89 8.01 -1.82 5.85
CA ASP A 89 7.92 -0.45 5.39
C ASP A 89 7.60 0.47 6.57
N ILE A 90 8.24 1.63 6.60
CA ILE A 90 7.98 2.70 7.57
C ILE A 90 7.79 3.99 6.79
N SER A 91 6.71 4.71 7.06
CA SER A 91 6.42 5.99 6.43
C SER A 91 6.07 7.04 7.49
N VAL A 92 6.52 8.26 7.27
CA VAL A 92 6.25 9.41 8.13
C VAL A 92 5.89 10.59 7.26
N PHE A 93 4.77 11.24 7.57
CA PHE A 93 4.29 12.45 6.92
C PHE A 93 4.05 13.55 7.94
N GLY A 94 4.33 14.78 7.57
CA GLY A 94 3.95 15.98 8.32
C GLY A 94 5.05 16.56 9.17
N PHE A 95 4.67 17.33 10.20
CA PHE A 95 5.52 18.16 11.03
C PHE A 95 5.09 18.12 12.52
N ASP A 96 5.70 18.92 13.37
CA ASP A 96 5.53 18.81 14.84
C ASP A 96 4.08 18.89 15.32
N LYS A 97 3.24 19.70 14.67
CA LYS A 97 1.82 19.88 15.03
C LYS A 97 0.86 18.91 14.37
N TYR A 98 1.32 18.21 13.32
CA TYR A 98 0.53 17.23 12.60
C TYR A 98 1.47 16.18 12.02
N ARG A 99 1.43 14.97 12.56
CA ARG A 99 2.28 13.87 12.13
C ARG A 99 1.47 12.60 11.95
N GLU A 100 1.59 12.03 10.79
CA GLU A 100 1.11 10.68 10.49
C GLU A 100 2.29 9.72 10.39
N MET A 101 2.17 8.55 10.96
CA MET A 101 3.17 7.48 10.81
C MET A 101 2.49 6.15 10.50
N MET A 102 3.16 5.33 9.71
CA MET A 102 2.74 3.97 9.38
C MET A 102 3.94 3.03 9.47
N VAL A 103 3.72 1.90 10.13
CA VAL A 103 4.62 0.75 10.09
C VAL A 103 3.86 -0.40 9.47
N ARG A 104 4.44 -1.03 8.46
CA ARG A 104 3.85 -2.13 7.73
C ARG A 104 4.80 -3.32 7.68
N VAL A 105 4.27 -4.49 7.93
CA VAL A 105 4.95 -5.76 7.68
C VAL A 105 4.21 -6.46 6.55
N LEU A 106 4.93 -7.00 5.60
CA LEU A 106 4.33 -7.68 4.46
C LEU A 106 5.05 -8.99 4.15
N GLY A 107 4.30 -9.91 3.59
CA GLY A 107 4.81 -11.19 3.09
C GLY A 107 4.14 -11.56 1.79
N GLY A 108 4.87 -12.29 0.94
CA GLY A 108 4.36 -12.77 -0.33
C GLY A 108 4.93 -14.12 -0.70
N LYS A 109 4.11 -14.92 -1.36
CA LYS A 109 4.46 -16.25 -1.81
C LYS A 109 4.04 -16.47 -3.26
N ARG A 110 4.93 -17.07 -4.04
CA ARG A 110 4.62 -17.53 -5.40
C ARG A 110 3.89 -18.87 -5.33
N LEU A 111 2.79 -18.97 -6.04
CA LEU A 111 1.98 -20.18 -6.17
C LEU A 111 2.09 -20.71 -7.60
N GLY A 112 3.04 -21.63 -7.82
CA GLY A 112 3.42 -22.08 -9.15
C GLY A 112 4.09 -20.95 -9.96
N ASP A 113 4.04 -21.06 -11.29
CA ASP A 113 4.79 -20.17 -12.18
C ASP A 113 4.04 -18.87 -12.51
N GLN A 114 2.71 -18.88 -12.37
CA GLN A 114 1.87 -17.79 -12.87
C GLN A 114 1.25 -16.93 -11.78
N TRP A 115 1.10 -17.43 -10.55
CA TRP A 115 0.38 -16.74 -9.49
C TRP A 115 1.30 -16.32 -8.36
N ALA A 116 1.03 -15.16 -7.80
CA ALA A 116 1.58 -14.78 -6.49
C ALA A 116 0.49 -14.15 -5.62
N LEU A 117 0.60 -14.44 -4.31
CA LEU A 117 -0.24 -13.87 -3.27
C LEU A 117 0.63 -13.06 -2.30
N GLY A 118 0.07 -12.00 -1.78
CA GLY A 118 0.71 -11.18 -0.76
C GLY A 118 -0.28 -10.69 0.28
N LEU A 119 0.21 -10.58 1.50
CA LEU A 119 -0.49 -10.01 2.65
C LEU A 119 0.38 -8.92 3.26
N GLY A 120 -0.22 -7.79 3.56
CA GLY A 120 0.39 -6.72 4.35
C GLY A 120 -0.47 -6.42 5.58
N VAL A 121 0.17 -6.21 6.72
CA VAL A 121 -0.48 -5.71 7.94
C VAL A 121 0.20 -4.40 8.28
N HIS A 122 -0.57 -3.34 8.48
CA HIS A 122 -0.02 -2.04 8.83
C HIS A 122 -0.75 -1.41 10.00
N TYR A 123 0.04 -0.79 10.84
CA TYR A 123 -0.40 0.04 11.94
C TYR A 123 -0.08 1.48 11.62
N SER A 124 -1.10 2.33 11.61
CA SER A 124 -0.97 3.75 11.37
C SER A 124 -1.48 4.54 12.58
N PHE A 125 -0.82 5.64 12.88
CA PHE A 125 -1.24 6.55 13.92
C PHE A 125 -1.10 8.00 13.48
N LEU A 126 -2.03 8.81 13.96
CA LEU A 126 -2.12 10.24 13.73
C LEU A 126 -1.93 10.96 15.07
N GLN A 127 -0.96 11.84 15.11
CA GLN A 127 -0.71 12.77 16.21
C GLN A 127 -0.96 14.20 15.71
N THR A 128 -1.77 14.96 16.45
CA THR A 128 -2.03 16.37 16.15
C THR A 128 -2.32 17.14 17.43
N ASP A 129 -1.89 18.39 17.48
CA ASP A 129 -2.17 19.29 18.62
C ASP A 129 -3.67 19.61 18.79
N LEU A 130 -4.49 19.27 17.80
CA LEU A 130 -5.94 19.50 17.83
C LEU A 130 -6.72 18.37 18.51
N LEU A 131 -6.07 17.24 18.78
CA LEU A 131 -6.66 16.07 19.41
C LEU A 131 -5.92 15.76 20.70
N GLU A 132 -6.65 15.61 21.79
CA GLU A 132 -6.09 15.20 23.08
C GLU A 132 -5.54 13.77 23.04
N ASN A 133 -6.08 12.93 22.15
CA ASN A 133 -5.71 11.53 22.01
C ASN A 133 -5.16 11.20 20.62
N THR A 134 -4.11 10.40 20.56
CA THR A 134 -3.57 9.85 19.32
C THR A 134 -4.57 8.85 18.73
N ARG A 135 -4.95 9.05 17.47
CA ARG A 135 -5.78 8.09 16.74
C ARG A 135 -4.92 7.06 16.04
N SER A 136 -5.20 5.80 16.31
CA SER A 136 -4.48 4.70 15.67
C SER A 136 -5.41 3.72 14.97
N ARG A 137 -4.88 3.06 13.95
CA ARG A 137 -5.62 2.12 13.12
C ARG A 137 -4.72 0.94 12.73
N LEU A 138 -5.23 -0.25 12.89
CA LEU A 138 -4.66 -1.48 12.35
C LEU A 138 -5.45 -1.90 11.13
N SER A 139 -4.78 -2.18 10.03
CA SER A 139 -5.42 -2.58 8.78
C SER A 139 -4.59 -3.61 8.03
N THR A 140 -5.25 -4.32 7.12
CA THR A 140 -4.60 -5.32 6.28
C THR A 140 -4.79 -5.01 4.80
N ASP A 141 -3.84 -5.48 4.00
CA ASP A 141 -3.85 -5.40 2.54
C ASP A 141 -3.65 -6.79 1.96
N LEU A 142 -4.42 -7.11 0.95
CA LEU A 142 -4.29 -8.34 0.17
C LEU A 142 -3.90 -7.99 -1.25
N GLY A 143 -2.93 -8.72 -1.80
CA GLY A 143 -2.50 -8.58 -3.17
C GLY A 143 -2.47 -9.91 -3.89
N ILE A 144 -2.82 -9.88 -5.16
CA ILE A 144 -2.74 -11.02 -6.06
C ILE A 144 -2.10 -10.54 -7.35
N THR A 145 -1.17 -11.33 -7.90
CA THR A 145 -0.69 -11.12 -9.26
C THR A 145 -0.84 -12.40 -10.06
N PHE A 146 -1.13 -12.23 -11.33
CA PHE A 146 -1.28 -13.30 -12.31
C PHE A 146 -0.52 -12.99 -13.58
N SER A 147 0.39 -13.86 -13.97
CA SER A 147 1.27 -13.73 -15.14
C SER A 147 1.03 -14.91 -16.08
N PRO A 148 0.01 -14.87 -16.96
CA PRO A 148 -0.31 -15.97 -17.86
C PRO A 148 0.78 -16.21 -18.92
N ILE A 149 1.50 -15.17 -19.28
CA ILE A 149 2.64 -15.19 -20.22
C ILE A 149 3.68 -14.17 -19.75
N ASP A 150 4.94 -14.32 -20.12
CA ASP A 150 6.09 -13.51 -19.69
C ASP A 150 5.93 -11.98 -19.87
N LYS A 151 5.05 -11.54 -20.76
CA LYS A 151 4.86 -10.12 -21.06
C LYS A 151 3.59 -9.52 -20.51
N LEU A 152 2.76 -10.30 -19.81
CA LEU A 152 1.48 -9.84 -19.25
C LEU A 152 1.43 -10.10 -17.75
N LEU A 153 1.35 -9.03 -16.99
CA LEU A 153 1.12 -9.06 -15.53
C LEU A 153 -0.21 -8.40 -15.21
N ILE A 154 -1.09 -9.14 -14.58
CA ILE A 154 -2.38 -8.67 -14.07
C ILE A 154 -2.26 -8.60 -12.55
N GLY A 155 -2.57 -7.44 -11.97
CA GLY A 155 -2.54 -7.20 -10.52
C GLY A 155 -3.93 -6.86 -9.99
N MET A 156 -4.28 -7.47 -8.86
CA MET A 156 -5.46 -7.13 -8.07
C MET A 156 -5.03 -6.86 -6.63
N LEU A 157 -5.65 -5.87 -6.00
CA LEU A 157 -5.37 -5.54 -4.62
C LEU A 157 -6.64 -5.13 -3.87
N ILE A 158 -6.69 -5.49 -2.60
CA ILE A 158 -7.69 -5.05 -1.63
C ILE A 158 -6.91 -4.36 -0.51
N MET A 159 -7.22 -3.11 -0.24
CA MET A 159 -6.50 -2.31 0.75
C MET A 159 -7.39 -1.99 1.95
N ASN A 160 -6.75 -1.89 3.13
CA ASN A 160 -7.42 -1.47 4.37
C ASN A 160 -8.60 -2.36 4.75
N PHE A 161 -8.53 -3.67 4.48
CA PHE A 161 -9.60 -4.60 4.82
C PHE A 161 -9.07 -5.92 5.44
N PRO A 162 -9.53 -6.28 6.65
CA PRO A 162 -10.30 -5.46 7.58
C PRO A 162 -9.50 -4.29 8.14
N SER A 163 -10.19 -3.29 8.67
CA SER A 163 -9.59 -2.13 9.32
C SER A 163 -10.25 -1.88 10.67
N VAL A 164 -9.44 -1.77 11.72
CA VAL A 164 -9.91 -1.59 13.10
C VAL A 164 -9.23 -0.36 13.70
N TYR A 165 -10.02 0.54 14.25
CA TYR A 165 -9.51 1.66 15.03
C TYR A 165 -9.12 1.17 16.42
N ILE A 166 -7.95 1.58 16.88
CA ILE A 166 -7.40 1.27 18.19
C ILE A 166 -7.29 2.62 18.93
N GLY A 167 -8.07 2.81 19.97
CA GLY A 167 -8.13 4.03 20.78
C GLY A 167 -9.49 4.20 21.42
N ASP A 168 -9.57 5.04 22.44
CA ASP A 168 -10.79 5.28 23.18
C ASP A 168 -11.88 5.85 22.26
N LYS A 169 -13.07 5.28 22.38
CA LYS A 169 -14.28 5.83 21.77
C LYS A 169 -14.82 6.84 22.77
N ASP A 170 -14.46 8.09 22.62
CA ASP A 170 -15.25 9.19 23.19
C ASP A 170 -16.32 9.61 22.20
#